data_bd0e2e0ee5f6f1e744c2d4882067dda7
#
_entry.id   bd0e2e0ee5f6f1e744c2d4882067dda7
#
_cell.length_a   1.000
_cell.length_b   1.000
_cell.length_c   1.000
_cell.angle_alpha   90.00
_cell.angle_beta   90.00
_cell.angle_gamma   90.00
#
_symmetry.space_group_name_H-M   'P 1'
#
loop_
_entity.id
_entity.type
_entity.pdbx_description
1 polymer ?
#
loop_
_entity_poly.entity_id
_entity_poly.type
_entity_poly.pdbx_seq_one_letter_code
_entity_poly.pdbx_strand_id
1 'polypeptide(L)'
;MRRIRTADDQGTDQARAVDADVAGAVERVLDEVLGARLAEAAAADALFGRDIAERVARFTLGGGKRLRGRFVWWGLRVCGGGGETAGAALRLAAALELVQTCALVHDDVMDGAELRRGRPALHAEVRGQYAQQSGQERPVRSAETFGRSVETAGRFTETSGRSAETSGRSAESFGRSAAILAGDLALAWADDTVMDTSFPASARSAVHALWRTMRTEMVAGQYLDLHGQVTACRSPARAVRTARLKSARYSVERPLLMGAALAGADDRTAGALRSAGRCAGLAFQLHDDLLGVFGDPEKTGKPSGDDIREGKPTYLTTVARARAEAAGDDGALGVLDAALGDPDLSAAAVDRVRDVFVSTGARAALEDKIETLADRSTAYLAGLRTADPAALRHLHALLRATAGARPHAPPGGSPVTVPVVAARAGER
;
A
#
# COMPACT_ATOMS: atom_id res chain seq x y z
N MET A 1 -1.87 50.17 -13.55
CA MET A 1 -3.03 49.62 -12.81
C MET A 1 -2.79 48.18 -12.48
N ARG A 2 -2.43 47.85 -11.23
CA ARG A 2 -2.34 46.46 -10.72
C ARG A 2 -3.78 45.97 -10.51
N ARG A 3 -4.23 44.98 -11.31
CA ARG A 3 -5.51 44.32 -11.03
C ARG A 3 -5.45 43.72 -9.62
N ILE A 4 -6.36 44.12 -8.76
CA ILE A 4 -6.59 43.48 -7.46
C ILE A 4 -7.09 42.08 -7.79
N ARG A 5 -6.29 41.03 -7.51
CA ARG A 5 -6.72 39.64 -7.63
C ARG A 5 -7.82 39.38 -6.63
N THR A 6 -8.95 38.85 -7.06
CA THR A 6 -10.02 38.40 -6.18
C THR A 6 -9.64 37.09 -5.49
N ALA A 7 -10.28 36.77 -4.37
CA ALA A 7 -10.06 35.50 -3.65
C ALA A 7 -10.31 34.28 -4.58
N ASP A 8 -11.26 34.41 -5.50
CA ASP A 8 -11.58 33.41 -6.54
C ASP A 8 -10.43 33.19 -7.55
N ASP A 9 -9.77 34.26 -7.97
CA ASP A 9 -8.60 34.17 -8.85
C ASP A 9 -7.43 33.45 -8.18
N GLN A 10 -7.21 33.72 -6.89
CA GLN A 10 -6.14 33.06 -6.10
C GLN A 10 -6.42 31.57 -5.87
N GLY A 11 -7.67 31.19 -5.57
CA GLY A 11 -8.09 29.81 -5.39
C GLY A 11 -7.96 28.99 -6.69
N THR A 12 -8.25 29.62 -7.83
CA THR A 12 -8.12 29.00 -9.15
C THR A 12 -6.65 28.81 -9.53
N ASP A 13 -5.77 29.78 -9.28
CA ASP A 13 -4.32 29.67 -9.51
C ASP A 13 -3.70 28.60 -8.63
N GLN A 14 -4.11 28.50 -7.36
CA GLN A 14 -3.67 27.46 -6.44
C GLN A 14 -4.08 26.05 -6.89
N ALA A 15 -5.33 25.87 -7.33
CA ALA A 15 -5.79 24.59 -7.85
C ALA A 15 -5.00 24.16 -9.11
N ARG A 16 -4.71 25.08 -10.02
CA ARG A 16 -3.86 24.81 -11.21
C ARG A 16 -2.44 24.41 -10.84
N ALA A 17 -1.85 25.01 -9.84
CA ALA A 17 -0.53 24.63 -9.34
C ALA A 17 -0.52 23.20 -8.81
N VAL A 18 -1.57 22.78 -8.12
CA VAL A 18 -1.73 21.39 -7.66
C VAL A 18 -2.00 20.44 -8.83
N ASP A 19 -2.81 20.83 -9.82
CA ASP A 19 -3.06 20.04 -11.03
C ASP A 19 -1.76 19.64 -11.74
N ALA A 20 -0.76 20.54 -11.75
CA ALA A 20 0.54 20.29 -12.36
C ALA A 20 1.38 19.26 -11.60
N ASP A 21 1.30 19.22 -10.27
CA ASP A 21 2.04 18.28 -9.42
C ASP A 21 1.24 17.93 -8.14
N VAL A 22 0.27 17.03 -8.32
CA VAL A 22 -0.55 16.54 -7.20
C VAL A 22 0.29 15.79 -6.17
N ALA A 23 1.27 15.00 -6.61
CA ALA A 23 2.09 14.21 -5.70
C ALA A 23 2.92 15.10 -4.78
N GLY A 24 3.63 16.09 -5.34
CA GLY A 24 4.39 17.05 -4.56
C GLY A 24 3.52 17.92 -3.67
N ALA A 25 2.29 18.26 -4.10
CA ALA A 25 1.35 18.98 -3.22
C ALA A 25 0.93 18.15 -2.00
N VAL A 26 0.68 16.86 -2.18
CA VAL A 26 0.37 15.93 -1.08
C VAL A 26 1.58 15.76 -0.16
N GLU A 27 2.78 15.65 -0.72
CA GLU A 27 4.02 15.51 0.07
C GLU A 27 4.28 16.72 0.97
N ARG A 28 4.09 17.95 0.47
CA ARG A 28 4.20 19.15 1.29
C ARG A 28 3.26 19.17 2.49
N VAL A 29 1.99 18.81 2.28
CA VAL A 29 1.01 18.73 3.38
C VAL A 29 1.35 17.57 4.33
N LEU A 30 1.89 16.48 3.81
CA LEU A 30 2.32 15.34 4.61
C LEU A 30 3.50 15.74 5.51
N ASP A 31 4.48 16.49 4.98
CA ASP A 31 5.61 17.03 5.77
C ASP A 31 5.12 17.94 6.91
N GLU A 32 4.15 18.83 6.64
CA GLU A 32 3.56 19.71 7.65
C GLU A 32 2.85 18.90 8.76
N VAL A 33 2.02 17.93 8.37
CA VAL A 33 1.30 17.06 9.31
C VAL A 33 2.27 16.26 10.16
N LEU A 34 3.24 15.62 9.54
CA LEU A 34 4.23 14.80 10.24
C LEU A 34 5.12 15.63 11.15
N GLY A 35 5.52 16.83 10.73
CA GLY A 35 6.31 17.74 11.57
C GLY A 35 5.60 18.07 12.89
N ALA A 36 4.29 18.37 12.86
CA ALA A 36 3.50 18.62 14.05
C ALA A 36 3.40 17.36 14.95
N ARG A 37 3.12 16.21 14.36
CA ARG A 37 2.97 14.93 15.09
C ARG A 37 4.30 14.45 15.69
N LEU A 38 5.43 14.69 15.04
CA LEU A 38 6.75 14.38 15.58
C LEU A 38 7.06 15.24 16.80
N ALA A 39 6.72 16.52 16.79
CA ALA A 39 6.89 17.40 17.94
C ALA A 39 6.06 16.93 19.14
N GLU A 40 4.80 16.52 18.93
CA GLU A 40 3.93 15.95 19.97
C GLU A 40 4.50 14.65 20.54
N ALA A 41 4.96 13.73 19.68
CA ALA A 41 5.55 12.46 20.08
C ALA A 41 6.84 12.64 20.89
N ALA A 42 7.72 13.56 20.48
CA ALA A 42 8.95 13.89 21.19
C ALA A 42 8.68 14.55 22.55
N ALA A 43 7.62 15.36 22.65
CA ALA A 43 7.18 15.95 23.91
C ALA A 43 6.59 14.91 24.88
N ALA A 44 5.96 13.85 24.36
CA ALA A 44 5.47 12.75 25.19
C ALA A 44 6.61 11.91 25.77
N ASP A 45 7.57 11.51 24.94
CA ASP A 45 8.80 10.80 25.32
C ASP A 45 9.85 10.86 24.21
N ALA A 46 11.09 11.25 24.55
CA ALA A 46 12.16 11.42 23.58
C ALA A 46 12.65 10.11 22.94
N LEU A 47 12.60 8.98 23.66
CA LEU A 47 12.96 7.67 23.11
C LEU A 47 11.90 7.20 22.13
N PHE A 48 10.63 7.29 22.50
CA PHE A 48 9.50 6.96 21.64
C PHE A 48 9.50 7.83 20.38
N GLY A 49 9.77 9.13 20.52
CA GLY A 49 9.89 10.07 19.40
C GLY A 49 10.89 9.58 18.34
N ARG A 50 12.12 9.27 18.77
CA ARG A 50 13.20 8.80 17.88
C ARG A 50 12.95 7.39 17.34
N ASP A 51 12.55 6.45 18.20
CA ASP A 51 12.54 5.04 17.86
C ASP A 51 11.32 4.63 17.04
N ILE A 52 10.16 5.26 17.27
CA ILE A 52 8.91 4.90 16.62
C ILE A 52 8.38 6.01 15.71
N ALA A 53 8.18 7.22 16.26
CA ALA A 53 7.52 8.29 15.53
C ALA A 53 8.31 8.73 14.29
N GLU A 54 9.65 8.92 14.42
CA GLU A 54 10.51 9.23 13.27
C GLU A 54 10.55 8.12 12.23
N ARG A 55 10.45 6.83 12.64
CA ARG A 55 10.36 5.73 11.69
C ARG A 55 9.05 5.75 10.90
N VAL A 56 7.92 6.00 11.57
CA VAL A 56 6.62 6.17 10.92
C VAL A 56 6.68 7.31 9.90
N ALA A 57 7.23 8.47 10.29
CA ALA A 57 7.36 9.62 9.40
C ALA A 57 8.27 9.29 8.19
N ARG A 58 9.46 8.73 8.43
CA ARG A 58 10.40 8.32 7.39
C ARG A 58 9.80 7.26 6.46
N PHE A 59 9.07 6.26 6.97
CA PHE A 59 8.39 5.25 6.17
C PHE A 59 7.30 5.88 5.30
N THR A 60 6.51 6.80 5.84
CA THR A 60 5.44 7.50 5.15
C THR A 60 5.97 8.38 4.02
N LEU A 61 7.06 9.13 4.26
CA LEU A 61 7.72 9.99 3.28
C LEU A 61 8.59 9.20 2.29
N GLY A 62 9.00 7.99 2.65
CA GLY A 62 9.97 7.16 1.93
C GLY A 62 9.55 6.68 0.55
N GLY A 63 8.82 7.49 -0.20
CA GLY A 63 8.44 7.27 -1.59
C GLY A 63 7.02 6.74 -1.77
N GLY A 64 6.64 6.63 -3.03
CA GLY A 64 5.33 6.18 -3.46
C GLY A 64 4.74 7.12 -4.51
N LYS A 65 3.81 6.60 -5.33
CA LYS A 65 3.15 7.37 -6.41
C LYS A 65 2.06 8.31 -5.88
N ARG A 66 1.84 8.38 -4.56
CA ARG A 66 0.76 9.15 -3.91
C ARG A 66 -0.60 8.91 -4.57
N LEU A 67 -0.85 7.67 -4.94
CA LEU A 67 -1.98 7.30 -5.79
C LEU A 67 -3.32 7.64 -5.15
N ARG A 68 -3.48 7.40 -3.85
CA ARG A 68 -4.72 7.70 -3.10
C ARG A 68 -5.00 9.18 -3.08
N GLY A 69 -3.99 9.99 -2.82
CA GLY A 69 -4.07 11.45 -2.85
C GLY A 69 -4.45 11.97 -4.23
N ARG A 70 -3.88 11.39 -5.31
CA ARG A 70 -4.23 11.73 -6.69
C ARG A 70 -5.70 11.42 -7.00
N PHE A 71 -6.26 10.33 -6.48
CA PHE A 71 -7.68 10.02 -6.67
C PHE A 71 -8.60 10.96 -5.89
N VAL A 72 -8.24 11.38 -4.67
CA VAL A 72 -8.98 12.43 -3.96
C VAL A 72 -8.99 13.70 -4.79
N TRP A 73 -7.82 14.14 -5.25
CA TRP A 73 -7.68 15.36 -6.02
C TRP A 73 -8.48 15.35 -7.31
N TRP A 74 -8.30 14.33 -8.15
CA TRP A 74 -9.01 14.27 -9.42
C TRP A 74 -10.51 14.00 -9.27
N GLY A 75 -10.93 13.32 -8.20
CA GLY A 75 -12.34 13.21 -7.83
C GLY A 75 -12.97 14.54 -7.48
N LEU A 76 -12.25 15.40 -6.74
CA LEU A 76 -12.63 16.77 -6.45
C LEU A 76 -12.73 17.60 -7.74
N ARG A 77 -11.67 17.60 -8.57
CA ARG A 77 -11.54 18.43 -9.77
C ARG A 77 -12.60 18.11 -10.83
N VAL A 78 -12.88 16.83 -11.08
CA VAL A 78 -13.89 16.39 -12.05
C VAL A 78 -15.30 16.87 -11.66
N CYS A 79 -15.56 17.03 -10.36
CA CYS A 79 -16.83 17.55 -9.84
C CYS A 79 -16.86 19.08 -9.70
N GLY A 80 -15.85 19.78 -10.25
CA GLY A 80 -15.78 21.24 -10.22
C GLY A 80 -15.24 21.83 -8.92
N GLY A 81 -14.74 21.00 -8.00
CA GLY A 81 -14.11 21.48 -6.76
C GLY A 81 -12.70 22.02 -6.99
N GLY A 82 -12.19 22.76 -6.03
CA GLY A 82 -10.92 23.48 -6.02
C GLY A 82 -11.02 24.64 -5.02
N GLY A 83 -10.19 25.68 -5.16
CA GLY A 83 -10.27 26.85 -4.32
C GLY A 83 -10.33 26.51 -2.82
N GLU A 84 -11.42 26.87 -2.14
CA GLU A 84 -11.58 26.66 -0.69
C GLU A 84 -11.53 25.18 -0.26
N THR A 85 -11.85 24.23 -1.14
CA THR A 85 -11.83 22.80 -0.81
C THR A 85 -10.49 22.12 -1.09
N ALA A 86 -9.55 22.81 -1.75
CA ALA A 86 -8.25 22.27 -2.12
C ALA A 86 -7.43 21.86 -0.89
N GLY A 87 -7.36 22.70 0.13
CA GLY A 87 -6.66 22.41 1.38
C GLY A 87 -7.22 21.18 2.10
N ALA A 88 -8.55 21.08 2.20
CA ALA A 88 -9.21 19.94 2.81
C ALA A 88 -8.94 18.64 2.03
N ALA A 89 -8.94 18.69 0.69
CA ALA A 89 -8.63 17.56 -0.15
C ALA A 89 -7.18 17.08 0.03
N LEU A 90 -6.21 17.99 0.11
CA LEU A 90 -4.80 17.65 0.32
C LEU A 90 -4.55 17.07 1.71
N ARG A 91 -5.19 17.60 2.77
CA ARG A 91 -5.11 17.03 4.12
C ARG A 91 -5.73 15.64 4.18
N LEU A 92 -6.87 15.42 3.51
CA LEU A 92 -7.48 14.11 3.40
C LEU A 92 -6.58 13.14 2.60
N ALA A 93 -5.90 13.62 1.56
CA ALA A 93 -4.91 12.85 0.82
C ALA A 93 -3.71 12.45 1.71
N ALA A 94 -3.21 13.36 2.55
CA ALA A 94 -2.15 13.07 3.52
C ALA A 94 -2.60 12.01 4.55
N ALA A 95 -3.82 12.11 5.07
CA ALA A 95 -4.39 11.12 5.98
C ALA A 95 -4.47 9.71 5.33
N LEU A 96 -4.79 9.63 4.04
CA LEU A 96 -4.81 8.36 3.31
C LEU A 96 -3.42 7.74 3.13
N GLU A 97 -2.36 8.54 3.04
CA GLU A 97 -0.98 8.03 2.99
C GLU A 97 -0.56 7.50 4.37
N LEU A 98 -1.04 8.09 5.48
CA LEU A 98 -0.86 7.55 6.83
C LEU A 98 -1.61 6.22 7.04
N VAL A 99 -2.87 6.10 6.55
CA VAL A 99 -3.58 4.81 6.53
C VAL A 99 -2.80 3.77 5.72
N GLN A 100 -2.20 4.16 4.59
CA GLN A 100 -1.34 3.27 3.81
C GLN A 100 -0.11 2.81 4.60
N THR A 101 0.50 3.69 5.38
CA THR A 101 1.63 3.36 6.25
C THR A 101 1.22 2.31 7.28
N CYS A 102 0.11 2.53 8.01
CA CYS A 102 -0.48 1.54 8.91
C CYS A 102 -0.68 0.19 8.21
N ALA A 103 -1.37 0.19 7.07
CA ALA A 103 -1.68 -1.04 6.34
C ALA A 103 -0.43 -1.82 5.93
N LEU A 104 0.61 -1.13 5.43
CA LEU A 104 1.84 -1.79 4.99
C LEU A 104 2.68 -2.30 6.17
N VAL A 105 2.79 -1.52 7.25
CA VAL A 105 3.57 -1.93 8.44
C VAL A 105 2.93 -3.14 9.11
N HIS A 106 1.61 -3.17 9.23
CA HIS A 106 0.90 -4.32 9.80
C HIS A 106 0.95 -5.54 8.88
N ASP A 107 0.80 -5.34 7.56
CA ASP A 107 0.90 -6.41 6.55
C ASP A 107 2.28 -7.10 6.62
N ASP A 108 3.38 -6.30 6.70
CA ASP A 108 4.73 -6.83 6.83
C ASP A 108 4.93 -7.69 8.09
N VAL A 109 4.30 -7.33 9.22
CA VAL A 109 4.34 -8.13 10.45
C VAL A 109 3.54 -9.42 10.31
N MET A 110 2.35 -9.35 9.69
CA MET A 110 1.44 -10.48 9.51
C MET A 110 2.00 -11.51 8.53
N ASP A 111 2.64 -11.02 7.44
CA ASP A 111 3.23 -11.86 6.40
C ASP A 111 4.67 -12.29 6.75
N GLY A 112 5.28 -11.73 7.81
CA GLY A 112 6.68 -11.98 8.16
C GLY A 112 7.67 -11.44 7.12
N ALA A 113 7.29 -10.41 6.36
CA ALA A 113 8.07 -9.87 5.26
C ALA A 113 9.33 -9.14 5.76
N GLU A 114 10.52 -9.60 5.41
CA GLU A 114 11.79 -8.99 5.82
C GLU A 114 12.10 -7.67 5.09
N LEU A 115 11.58 -7.50 3.88
CA LEU A 115 11.87 -6.36 3.01
C LEU A 115 10.59 -5.67 2.54
N ARG A 116 10.64 -4.34 2.51
CA ARG A 116 9.62 -3.48 1.89
C ARG A 116 10.28 -2.42 1.00
N ARG A 117 9.95 -2.39 -0.28
CA ARG A 117 10.53 -1.45 -1.28
C ARG A 117 12.07 -1.50 -1.32
N GLY A 118 12.65 -2.71 -1.21
CA GLY A 118 14.09 -2.92 -1.23
C GLY A 118 14.83 -2.51 0.05
N ARG A 119 14.12 -2.17 1.13
CA ARG A 119 14.65 -1.83 2.45
C ARG A 119 14.10 -2.79 3.50
N PRO A 120 14.78 -2.94 4.65
CA PRO A 120 14.22 -3.72 5.75
C PRO A 120 12.81 -3.24 6.11
N ALA A 121 11.88 -4.17 6.33
CA ALA A 121 10.58 -3.88 6.91
C ALA A 121 10.75 -3.28 8.31
N LEU A 122 9.79 -2.48 8.80
CA LEU A 122 9.95 -1.74 10.06
C LEU A 122 10.28 -2.66 11.24
N HIS A 123 9.61 -3.80 11.35
CA HIS A 123 9.89 -4.79 12.39
C HIS A 123 11.30 -5.38 12.31
N ALA A 124 11.80 -5.61 11.08
CA ALA A 124 13.14 -6.11 10.83
C ALA A 124 14.21 -5.03 11.14
N GLU A 125 13.95 -3.77 10.81
CA GLU A 125 14.82 -2.63 11.15
C GLU A 125 14.97 -2.49 12.67
N VAL A 126 13.85 -2.51 13.42
CA VAL A 126 13.87 -2.43 14.88
C VAL A 126 14.57 -3.64 15.50
N ARG A 127 14.25 -4.85 15.04
CA ARG A 127 14.94 -6.07 15.47
C ARG A 127 16.45 -5.95 15.31
N GLY A 128 16.92 -5.51 14.14
CA GLY A 128 18.34 -5.35 13.85
C GLY A 128 19.06 -4.38 14.81
N GLN A 129 18.43 -3.24 15.10
CA GLN A 129 18.97 -2.25 16.06
C GLN A 129 19.13 -2.85 17.44
N TYR A 130 18.12 -3.51 17.99
CA TYR A 130 18.15 -4.01 19.36
C TYR A 130 18.93 -5.31 19.51
N ALA A 131 19.07 -6.12 18.46
CA ALA A 131 19.98 -7.26 18.45
C ALA A 131 21.45 -6.81 18.57
N GLN A 132 21.83 -5.72 17.91
CA GLN A 132 23.17 -5.14 17.98
C GLN A 132 23.48 -4.54 19.37
N GLN A 133 22.52 -3.82 19.97
CA GLN A 133 22.67 -3.25 21.31
C GLN A 133 22.83 -4.34 22.38
N SER A 134 22.05 -5.42 22.29
CA SER A 134 22.14 -6.55 23.22
C SER A 134 23.50 -7.27 23.14
N GLY A 135 24.18 -7.22 21.97
CA GLY A 135 25.54 -7.74 21.78
C GLY A 135 26.64 -6.83 22.37
N GLN A 136 26.39 -5.52 22.45
CA GLN A 136 27.36 -4.52 22.93
C GLN A 136 27.30 -4.31 24.44
N GLU A 137 26.19 -4.56 25.11
CA GLU A 137 25.98 -4.33 26.55
C GLU A 137 26.43 -5.47 27.46
N ARG A 138 27.26 -6.40 27.01
CA ARG A 138 27.92 -7.33 27.93
C ARG A 138 29.10 -6.62 28.59
N PRO A 139 28.98 -6.10 29.84
CA PRO A 139 30.14 -5.66 30.55
C PRO A 139 31.05 -6.88 30.73
N VAL A 140 32.27 -6.76 30.26
CA VAL A 140 33.36 -7.63 30.72
C VAL A 140 33.42 -7.44 32.24
N ARG A 141 32.79 -8.34 33.00
CA ARG A 141 33.10 -8.47 34.40
C ARG A 141 34.57 -8.81 34.45
N SER A 142 35.39 -7.81 34.74
CA SER A 142 36.76 -7.98 35.17
C SER A 142 36.79 -9.02 36.29
N ALA A 143 37.28 -10.19 35.94
CA ALA A 143 37.60 -11.20 36.92
C ALA A 143 38.87 -10.73 37.66
N GLU A 144 38.69 -9.93 38.68
CA GLU A 144 39.70 -9.82 39.76
C GLU A 144 39.54 -11.00 40.70
N THR A 145 40.54 -11.86 40.56
CA THR A 145 41.19 -12.66 41.62
C THR A 145 40.35 -13.62 42.48
N PHE A 146 40.44 -14.89 42.30
CA PHE A 146 41.15 -15.82 43.18
C PHE A 146 41.16 -17.21 42.57
N GLY A 147 42.37 -17.78 42.53
CA GLY A 147 42.66 -19.06 41.92
C GLY A 147 41.91 -20.23 42.55
N ARG A 148 41.49 -21.13 41.69
CA ARG A 148 41.60 -22.59 41.83
C ARG A 148 41.31 -23.25 40.50
N SER A 149 42.21 -24.19 40.25
CA SER A 149 42.36 -24.97 39.03
C SER A 149 41.21 -25.88 38.68
N VAL A 150 41.08 -26.12 37.37
CA VAL A 150 40.73 -27.38 36.70
C VAL A 150 39.25 -27.77 36.56
N GLU A 151 38.93 -28.07 35.28
CA GLU A 151 37.74 -28.77 34.79
C GLU A 151 36.41 -28.01 34.72
N THR A 152 36.25 -27.21 33.65
CA THR A 152 34.93 -26.99 33.05
C THR A 152 35.02 -26.28 31.69
N ALA A 153 35.78 -26.78 30.74
CA ALA A 153 35.83 -26.24 29.37
C ALA A 153 34.56 -26.56 28.53
N GLY A 154 33.73 -27.51 28.97
CA GLY A 154 32.55 -27.96 28.23
C GLY A 154 31.24 -27.20 28.50
N ARG A 155 31.12 -26.47 29.64
CA ARG A 155 29.87 -25.77 30.02
C ARG A 155 29.77 -24.31 29.56
N PHE A 156 30.86 -23.70 29.12
CA PHE A 156 30.85 -22.29 28.75
C PHE A 156 30.32 -22.02 27.32
N THR A 157 30.39 -23.01 26.42
CA THR A 157 29.83 -22.88 25.07
C THR A 157 28.34 -23.03 25.00
N GLU A 158 27.73 -23.89 25.82
CA GLU A 158 26.24 -24.05 25.87
C GLU A 158 25.52 -22.87 26.50
N THR A 159 26.11 -22.23 27.51
CA THR A 159 25.53 -21.02 28.14
C THR A 159 25.61 -19.79 27.25
N SER A 160 26.65 -19.65 26.43
CA SER A 160 26.78 -18.56 25.46
C SER A 160 25.77 -18.70 24.30
N GLY A 161 25.53 -19.91 23.81
CA GLY A 161 24.53 -20.20 22.79
C GLY A 161 23.11 -19.90 23.27
N ARG A 162 22.72 -20.37 24.45
CA ARG A 162 21.40 -20.11 25.05
C ARG A 162 21.14 -18.63 25.32
N SER A 163 22.16 -17.86 25.74
CA SER A 163 22.01 -16.42 25.98
C SER A 163 21.83 -15.66 24.67
N ALA A 164 22.53 -16.03 23.60
CA ALA A 164 22.39 -15.41 22.27
C ALA A 164 21.04 -15.74 21.64
N GLU A 165 20.55 -16.98 21.75
CA GLU A 165 19.24 -17.37 21.26
C GLU A 165 18.09 -16.67 22.02
N THR A 166 18.22 -16.52 23.34
CA THR A 166 17.22 -15.81 24.17
C THR A 166 17.21 -14.32 23.81
N SER A 167 18.35 -13.69 23.60
CA SER A 167 18.47 -12.29 23.18
C SER A 167 17.91 -12.09 21.78
N GLY A 168 18.19 -13.01 20.85
CA GLY A 168 17.63 -12.97 19.49
C GLY A 168 16.10 -13.07 19.46
N ARG A 169 15.52 -14.00 20.23
CA ARG A 169 14.05 -14.11 20.38
C ARG A 169 13.41 -12.89 21.03
N SER A 170 14.08 -12.26 21.98
CA SER A 170 13.62 -11.02 22.61
C SER A 170 13.59 -9.87 21.61
N ALA A 171 14.66 -9.69 20.81
CA ALA A 171 14.72 -8.66 19.78
C ALA A 171 13.68 -8.88 18.64
N GLU A 172 13.45 -10.15 18.25
CA GLU A 172 12.41 -10.50 17.27
C GLU A 172 11.00 -10.12 17.77
N SER A 173 10.65 -10.54 18.99
CA SER A 173 9.37 -10.23 19.61
C SER A 173 9.18 -8.71 19.78
N PHE A 174 10.24 -8.01 20.22
CA PHE A 174 10.22 -6.56 20.37
C PHE A 174 10.03 -5.85 19.02
N GLY A 175 10.75 -6.26 17.98
CA GLY A 175 10.62 -5.69 16.62
C GLY A 175 9.18 -5.78 16.09
N ARG A 176 8.54 -6.94 16.25
CA ARG A 176 7.12 -7.12 15.86
C ARG A 176 6.18 -6.24 16.68
N SER A 177 6.36 -6.20 18.01
CA SER A 177 5.53 -5.38 18.90
C SER A 177 5.67 -3.89 18.59
N ALA A 178 6.89 -3.42 18.36
CA ALA A 178 7.18 -2.04 17.98
C ALA A 178 6.54 -1.66 16.64
N ALA A 179 6.56 -2.58 15.66
CA ALA A 179 5.92 -2.34 14.37
C ALA A 179 4.38 -2.29 14.48
N ILE A 180 3.76 -3.10 15.34
CA ILE A 180 2.32 -2.99 15.63
C ILE A 180 2.00 -1.59 16.17
N LEU A 181 2.74 -1.13 17.18
CA LEU A 181 2.56 0.22 17.74
C LEU A 181 2.82 1.32 16.71
N ALA A 182 3.78 1.15 15.80
CA ALA A 182 4.04 2.08 14.71
C ALA A 182 2.87 2.16 13.72
N GLY A 183 2.25 1.03 13.40
CA GLY A 183 1.05 0.97 12.57
C GLY A 183 -0.15 1.63 13.25
N ASP A 184 -0.36 1.38 14.55
CA ASP A 184 -1.42 2.03 15.35
C ASP A 184 -1.22 3.53 15.42
N LEU A 185 0.03 4.00 15.62
CA LEU A 185 0.37 5.42 15.61
C LEU A 185 0.06 6.08 14.27
N ALA A 186 0.42 5.43 13.16
CA ALA A 186 0.11 5.93 11.82
C ALA A 186 -1.41 6.06 11.59
N LEU A 187 -2.20 5.08 12.08
CA LEU A 187 -3.66 5.13 11.99
C LEU A 187 -4.26 6.24 12.88
N ALA A 188 -3.74 6.42 14.09
CA ALA A 188 -4.17 7.50 14.99
C ALA A 188 -3.89 8.86 14.34
N TRP A 189 -2.68 9.08 13.82
CA TRP A 189 -2.32 10.32 13.13
C TRP A 189 -3.18 10.57 11.88
N ALA A 190 -3.58 9.51 11.17
CA ALA A 190 -4.51 9.62 10.05
C ALA A 190 -5.88 10.11 10.50
N ASP A 191 -6.42 9.55 11.59
CA ASP A 191 -7.71 9.95 12.16
C ASP A 191 -7.67 11.38 12.69
N ASP A 192 -6.63 11.75 13.43
CA ASP A 192 -6.41 13.11 13.91
C ASP A 192 -6.34 14.11 12.75
N THR A 193 -5.63 13.75 11.66
CA THR A 193 -5.54 14.61 10.47
C THR A 193 -6.91 14.87 9.86
N VAL A 194 -7.78 13.85 9.82
CA VAL A 194 -9.16 14.01 9.33
C VAL A 194 -10.00 14.84 10.32
N MET A 195 -9.85 14.62 11.61
CA MET A 195 -10.56 15.38 12.65
C MET A 195 -10.20 16.86 12.65
N ASP A 196 -8.91 17.18 12.48
CA ASP A 196 -8.37 18.53 12.43
C ASP A 196 -8.66 19.25 11.09
N THR A 197 -9.25 18.55 10.11
CA THR A 197 -9.53 19.12 8.80
C THR A 197 -10.91 19.80 8.81
N SER A 198 -10.93 21.09 8.48
CA SER A 198 -12.16 21.84 8.27
C SER A 198 -12.81 21.46 6.94
N PHE A 199 -13.82 20.60 6.99
CA PHE A 199 -14.63 20.25 5.82
C PHE A 199 -15.82 21.21 5.66
N PRO A 200 -16.25 21.50 4.42
CA PRO A 200 -17.53 22.18 4.18
C PRO A 200 -18.67 21.46 4.91
N ALA A 201 -19.57 22.21 5.52
CA ALA A 201 -20.67 21.65 6.33
C ALA A 201 -21.51 20.63 5.54
N SER A 202 -21.73 20.88 4.24
CA SER A 202 -22.46 19.98 3.32
C SER A 202 -21.72 18.67 3.02
N ALA A 203 -20.39 18.67 3.03
CA ALA A 203 -19.56 17.50 2.69
C ALA A 203 -19.16 16.66 3.91
N ARG A 204 -19.10 17.26 5.10
CA ARG A 204 -18.54 16.67 6.32
C ARG A 204 -19.10 15.28 6.63
N SER A 205 -20.41 15.15 6.67
CA SER A 205 -21.07 13.88 7.01
C SER A 205 -20.73 12.77 6.01
N ALA A 206 -20.73 13.09 4.70
CA ALA A 206 -20.41 12.13 3.64
C ALA A 206 -18.95 11.71 3.68
N VAL A 207 -18.01 12.64 3.87
CA VAL A 207 -16.57 12.35 3.99
C VAL A 207 -16.30 11.44 5.20
N HIS A 208 -16.85 11.77 6.37
CA HIS A 208 -16.69 10.94 7.57
C HIS A 208 -17.33 9.55 7.42
N ALA A 209 -18.47 9.42 6.74
CA ALA A 209 -19.08 8.13 6.45
C ALA A 209 -18.20 7.28 5.53
N LEU A 210 -17.63 7.86 4.47
CA LEU A 210 -16.68 7.20 3.56
C LEU A 210 -15.41 6.79 4.30
N TRP A 211 -14.87 7.66 5.17
CA TRP A 211 -13.69 7.39 5.97
C TRP A 211 -13.88 6.18 6.90
N ARG A 212 -14.96 6.15 7.68
CA ARG A 212 -15.29 5.02 8.56
C ARG A 212 -15.47 3.73 7.79
N THR A 213 -16.27 3.77 6.71
CA THR A 213 -16.54 2.59 5.89
C THR A 213 -15.26 2.03 5.27
N MET A 214 -14.39 2.89 4.75
CA MET A 214 -13.11 2.51 4.13
C MET A 214 -12.23 1.73 5.09
N ARG A 215 -12.05 2.21 6.33
CA ARG A 215 -11.20 1.53 7.33
C ARG A 215 -11.75 0.16 7.71
N THR A 216 -13.07 0.07 7.94
CA THR A 216 -13.72 -1.22 8.24
C THR A 216 -13.57 -2.20 7.07
N GLU A 217 -13.73 -1.74 5.83
CA GLU A 217 -13.55 -2.57 4.63
C GLU A 217 -12.11 -3.08 4.49
N MET A 218 -11.12 -2.21 4.73
CA MET A 218 -9.70 -2.57 4.68
C MET A 218 -9.36 -3.67 5.71
N VAL A 219 -9.78 -3.50 6.96
CA VAL A 219 -9.57 -4.50 8.03
C VAL A 219 -10.29 -5.81 7.71
N ALA A 220 -11.54 -5.75 7.23
CA ALA A 220 -12.27 -6.94 6.82
C ALA A 220 -11.57 -7.66 5.65
N GLY A 221 -11.00 -6.91 4.71
CA GLY A 221 -10.23 -7.46 3.60
C GLY A 221 -8.96 -8.16 4.07
N GLN A 222 -8.20 -7.57 4.99
CA GLN A 222 -7.01 -8.17 5.59
C GLN A 222 -7.36 -9.46 6.36
N TYR A 223 -8.45 -9.44 7.14
CA TYR A 223 -8.91 -10.66 7.81
C TYR A 223 -9.27 -11.77 6.82
N LEU A 224 -9.95 -11.44 5.72
CA LEU A 224 -10.29 -12.43 4.69
C LEU A 224 -9.06 -13.00 3.97
N ASP A 225 -8.01 -12.21 3.84
CA ASP A 225 -6.74 -12.65 3.26
C ASP A 225 -6.09 -13.71 4.16
N LEU A 226 -5.85 -13.38 5.43
CA LEU A 226 -5.31 -14.33 6.43
C LEU A 226 -6.18 -15.58 6.58
N HIS A 227 -7.50 -15.41 6.66
CA HIS A 227 -8.42 -16.54 6.73
C HIS A 227 -8.34 -17.42 5.48
N GLY A 228 -8.16 -16.80 4.30
CA GLY A 228 -8.01 -17.52 3.04
C GLY A 228 -6.77 -18.39 3.01
N GLN A 229 -5.66 -17.91 3.54
CA GLN A 229 -4.40 -18.66 3.68
C GLN A 229 -4.60 -19.88 4.61
N VAL A 230 -5.08 -19.66 5.83
CA VAL A 230 -5.28 -20.73 6.83
C VAL A 230 -6.26 -21.80 6.36
N THR A 231 -7.29 -21.43 5.60
CA THR A 231 -8.33 -22.36 5.12
C THR A 231 -8.04 -22.90 3.73
N ALA A 232 -6.89 -22.61 3.14
CA ALA A 232 -6.54 -22.99 1.76
C ALA A 232 -7.68 -22.71 0.76
N CYS A 233 -8.21 -21.48 0.78
CA CYS A 233 -9.42 -21.12 0.03
C CYS A 233 -9.21 -21.30 -1.48
N ARG A 234 -10.10 -22.08 -2.13
CA ARG A 234 -10.04 -22.40 -3.56
C ARG A 234 -11.03 -21.61 -4.42
N SER A 235 -11.75 -20.64 -3.84
CA SER A 235 -12.81 -19.91 -4.55
C SER A 235 -12.31 -18.64 -5.24
N PRO A 236 -12.34 -18.55 -6.59
CA PRO A 236 -12.01 -17.32 -7.32
C PRO A 236 -12.91 -16.14 -6.93
N ALA A 237 -14.18 -16.39 -6.62
CA ALA A 237 -15.11 -15.35 -6.18
C ALA A 237 -14.68 -14.75 -4.82
N ARG A 238 -14.18 -15.59 -3.91
CA ARG A 238 -13.67 -15.14 -2.61
C ARG A 238 -12.36 -14.37 -2.77
N ALA A 239 -11.44 -14.82 -3.62
CA ALA A 239 -10.21 -14.09 -3.95
C ALA A 239 -10.52 -12.67 -4.47
N VAL A 240 -11.48 -12.53 -5.40
CA VAL A 240 -11.93 -11.22 -5.89
C VAL A 240 -12.54 -10.37 -4.77
N ARG A 241 -13.30 -10.96 -3.84
CA ARG A 241 -13.88 -10.23 -2.71
C ARG A 241 -12.80 -9.72 -1.75
N THR A 242 -11.81 -10.55 -1.44
CA THR A 242 -10.64 -10.18 -0.63
C THR A 242 -9.88 -9.02 -1.28
N ALA A 243 -9.50 -9.14 -2.54
CA ALA A 243 -8.83 -8.10 -3.32
C ALA A 243 -9.60 -6.76 -3.31
N ARG A 244 -10.93 -6.82 -3.44
CA ARG A 244 -11.78 -5.62 -3.36
C ARG A 244 -11.72 -4.93 -2.01
N LEU A 245 -11.82 -5.68 -0.91
CA LEU A 245 -11.89 -5.11 0.43
C LEU A 245 -10.52 -4.73 0.95
N LYS A 246 -9.51 -5.61 0.78
CA LYS A 246 -8.15 -5.37 1.27
C LYS A 246 -7.49 -4.17 0.60
N SER A 247 -7.69 -3.98 -0.71
CA SER A 247 -6.87 -3.06 -1.51
C SER A 247 -7.68 -2.13 -2.42
N ALA A 248 -8.54 -2.67 -3.29
CA ALA A 248 -9.15 -1.95 -4.39
C ALA A 248 -9.98 -0.74 -3.94
N ARG A 249 -10.78 -0.90 -2.88
CA ARG A 249 -11.68 0.14 -2.40
C ARG A 249 -10.92 1.28 -1.76
N TYR A 250 -10.01 1.00 -0.83
CA TYR A 250 -9.30 2.07 -0.13
C TYR A 250 -8.23 2.75 -0.98
N SER A 251 -7.75 2.07 -2.04
CA SER A 251 -6.75 2.64 -2.93
C SER A 251 -7.34 3.54 -4.02
N VAL A 252 -8.57 3.26 -4.50
CA VAL A 252 -9.15 3.95 -5.67
C VAL A 252 -10.58 4.41 -5.41
N GLU A 253 -11.52 3.49 -5.13
CA GLU A 253 -12.95 3.81 -5.04
C GLU A 253 -13.24 4.86 -3.95
N ARG A 254 -12.76 4.64 -2.74
CA ARG A 254 -13.03 5.52 -1.60
C ARG A 254 -12.35 6.88 -1.69
N PRO A 255 -11.05 6.97 -2.04
CA PRO A 255 -10.39 8.25 -2.28
C PRO A 255 -11.09 9.10 -3.35
N LEU A 256 -11.47 8.48 -4.47
CA LEU A 256 -12.19 9.16 -5.56
C LEU A 256 -13.54 9.73 -5.08
N LEU A 257 -14.31 8.95 -4.31
CA LEU A 257 -15.57 9.38 -3.76
C LEU A 257 -15.45 10.45 -2.66
N MET A 258 -14.37 10.42 -1.87
CA MET A 258 -14.10 11.47 -0.89
C MET A 258 -13.84 12.81 -1.57
N GLY A 259 -13.09 12.83 -2.65
CA GLY A 259 -12.88 14.02 -3.48
C GLY A 259 -14.20 14.53 -4.09
N ALA A 260 -15.01 13.63 -4.63
CA ALA A 260 -16.34 13.97 -5.17
C ALA A 260 -17.29 14.54 -4.10
N ALA A 261 -17.29 13.95 -2.90
CA ALA A 261 -18.08 14.43 -1.77
C ALA A 261 -17.67 15.84 -1.32
N LEU A 262 -16.36 16.14 -1.32
CA LEU A 262 -15.86 17.49 -1.01
C LEU A 262 -16.34 18.54 -2.01
N ALA A 263 -16.53 18.15 -3.28
CA ALA A 263 -17.08 19.03 -4.32
C ALA A 263 -18.61 19.09 -4.34
N GLY A 264 -19.30 18.33 -3.47
CA GLY A 264 -20.76 18.29 -3.46
C GLY A 264 -21.36 17.59 -4.69
N ALA A 265 -20.70 16.55 -5.20
CA ALA A 265 -21.16 15.79 -6.35
C ALA A 265 -22.56 15.21 -6.15
N ASP A 266 -23.40 15.29 -7.20
CA ASP A 266 -24.70 14.66 -7.20
C ASP A 266 -24.62 13.11 -7.22
N ASP A 267 -25.73 12.44 -6.92
CA ASP A 267 -25.81 10.97 -6.84
C ASP A 267 -25.43 10.28 -8.16
N ARG A 268 -25.75 10.88 -9.30
CA ARG A 268 -25.43 10.34 -10.62
C ARG A 268 -23.92 10.37 -10.85
N THR A 269 -23.31 11.51 -10.59
CA THR A 269 -21.85 11.69 -10.71
C THR A 269 -21.11 10.80 -9.72
N ALA A 270 -21.52 10.79 -8.46
CA ALA A 270 -20.96 9.90 -7.44
C ALA A 270 -21.12 8.40 -7.81
N GLY A 271 -22.25 8.01 -8.41
CA GLY A 271 -22.51 6.67 -8.92
C GLY A 271 -21.57 6.25 -10.05
N ALA A 272 -21.33 7.15 -11.02
CA ALA A 272 -20.40 6.93 -12.11
C ALA A 272 -18.95 6.78 -11.60
N LEU A 273 -18.50 7.70 -10.74
CA LEU A 273 -17.17 7.65 -10.11
C LEU A 273 -16.97 6.41 -9.24
N ARG A 274 -18.00 5.98 -8.49
CA ARG A 274 -18.00 4.73 -7.72
C ARG A 274 -17.78 3.54 -8.61
N SER A 275 -18.51 3.45 -9.73
CA SER A 275 -18.42 2.32 -10.65
C SER A 275 -17.06 2.29 -11.36
N ALA A 276 -16.57 3.45 -11.81
CA ALA A 276 -15.25 3.61 -12.39
C ALA A 276 -14.14 3.21 -11.40
N GLY A 277 -14.17 3.77 -10.19
CA GLY A 277 -13.18 3.49 -9.14
C GLY A 277 -13.17 2.02 -8.70
N ARG A 278 -14.36 1.38 -8.66
CA ARG A 278 -14.49 -0.04 -8.33
C ARG A 278 -13.83 -0.94 -9.37
N CYS A 279 -14.00 -0.63 -10.64
CA CYS A 279 -13.37 -1.39 -11.73
C CYS A 279 -11.85 -1.17 -11.75
N ALA A 280 -11.39 0.09 -11.74
CA ALA A 280 -9.96 0.39 -11.77
C ALA A 280 -9.23 -0.12 -10.51
N GLY A 281 -9.85 -0.02 -9.32
CA GLY A 281 -9.26 -0.52 -8.09
C GLY A 281 -9.10 -2.04 -8.10
N LEU A 282 -10.09 -2.78 -8.62
CA LEU A 282 -9.94 -4.23 -8.77
C LEU A 282 -8.88 -4.57 -9.82
N ALA A 283 -8.85 -3.90 -10.96
CA ALA A 283 -7.81 -4.10 -11.97
C ALA A 283 -6.41 -3.84 -11.38
N PHE A 284 -6.26 -2.78 -10.59
CA PHE A 284 -5.01 -2.45 -9.90
C PHE A 284 -4.52 -3.60 -9.01
N GLN A 285 -5.40 -4.17 -8.18
CA GLN A 285 -4.99 -5.28 -7.30
C GLN A 285 -4.66 -6.54 -8.11
N LEU A 286 -5.48 -6.88 -9.11
CA LEU A 286 -5.21 -8.03 -9.97
C LEU A 286 -3.91 -7.88 -10.78
N HIS A 287 -3.55 -6.66 -11.15
CA HIS A 287 -2.27 -6.36 -11.78
C HIS A 287 -1.09 -6.47 -10.79
N ASP A 288 -1.29 -6.07 -9.53
CA ASP A 288 -0.30 -6.26 -8.46
C ASP A 288 -0.04 -7.76 -8.21
N ASP A 289 -1.11 -8.58 -8.14
CA ASP A 289 -1.03 -10.05 -8.02
C ASP A 289 -0.26 -10.67 -9.22
N LEU A 290 -0.50 -10.15 -10.45
CA LEU A 290 0.24 -10.59 -11.63
C LEU A 290 1.72 -10.25 -11.55
N LEU A 291 2.05 -9.03 -11.11
CA LEU A 291 3.44 -8.58 -10.94
C LEU A 291 4.15 -9.31 -9.80
N GLY A 292 3.45 -9.71 -8.74
CA GLY A 292 3.98 -10.52 -7.65
C GLY A 292 4.55 -11.86 -8.11
N VAL A 293 3.99 -12.40 -9.21
CA VAL A 293 4.44 -13.69 -9.78
C VAL A 293 5.34 -13.52 -11.00
N PHE A 294 4.99 -12.63 -11.93
CA PHE A 294 5.65 -12.49 -13.25
C PHE A 294 6.47 -11.20 -13.37
N GLY A 295 6.43 -10.33 -12.36
CA GLY A 295 7.14 -9.05 -12.38
C GLY A 295 8.65 -9.23 -12.23
N ASP A 296 9.37 -8.25 -12.73
CA ASP A 296 10.81 -8.12 -12.57
C ASP A 296 11.12 -7.62 -11.16
N PRO A 297 11.87 -8.37 -10.32
CA PRO A 297 12.22 -7.95 -8.96
C PRO A 297 12.90 -6.59 -8.88
N GLU A 298 13.73 -6.22 -9.87
CA GLU A 298 14.40 -4.92 -9.90
C GLU A 298 13.40 -3.76 -10.04
N LYS A 299 12.26 -4.00 -10.71
CA LYS A 299 11.20 -2.99 -10.91
C LYS A 299 10.16 -3.00 -9.80
N THR A 300 9.86 -4.18 -9.24
CA THR A 300 8.83 -4.34 -8.20
C THR A 300 9.36 -4.05 -6.80
N GLY A 301 10.67 -4.17 -6.59
CA GLY A 301 11.31 -3.99 -5.28
C GLY A 301 10.99 -5.09 -4.28
N LYS A 302 10.44 -6.24 -4.75
CA LYS A 302 10.15 -7.44 -3.97
C LYS A 302 10.68 -8.68 -4.70
N PRO A 303 11.07 -9.73 -3.96
CA PRO A 303 11.35 -11.02 -4.55
C PRO A 303 10.14 -11.53 -5.33
N SER A 304 10.37 -12.18 -6.45
CA SER A 304 9.28 -12.76 -7.23
C SER A 304 8.81 -14.07 -6.60
N GLY A 305 7.48 -14.26 -6.54
CA GLY A 305 6.85 -15.46 -6.01
C GLY A 305 6.55 -15.45 -4.52
N ASP A 306 6.60 -14.30 -3.84
CA ASP A 306 6.26 -14.20 -2.41
C ASP A 306 4.83 -14.65 -2.15
N ASP A 307 3.84 -14.25 -2.96
CA ASP A 307 2.46 -14.71 -2.83
C ASP A 307 2.33 -16.24 -2.91
N ILE A 308 3.21 -16.91 -3.65
CA ILE A 308 3.25 -18.38 -3.74
C ILE A 308 3.80 -18.96 -2.44
N ARG A 309 4.93 -18.40 -1.92
CA ARG A 309 5.54 -18.82 -0.65
C ARG A 309 4.64 -18.62 0.54
N GLU A 310 3.88 -17.52 0.54
CA GLU A 310 2.90 -17.21 1.58
C GLU A 310 1.60 -18.02 1.44
N GLY A 311 1.42 -18.76 0.34
CA GLY A 311 0.21 -19.54 0.09
C GLY A 311 -1.04 -18.70 -0.13
N LYS A 312 -0.87 -17.45 -0.60
CA LYS A 312 -2.00 -16.54 -0.83
C LYS A 312 -2.96 -17.07 -1.89
N PRO A 313 -4.25 -17.19 -1.58
CA PRO A 313 -5.28 -17.62 -2.54
C PRO A 313 -5.67 -16.45 -3.45
N THR A 314 -4.73 -16.00 -4.29
CA THR A 314 -4.97 -14.94 -5.26
C THR A 314 -5.96 -15.40 -6.34
N TYR A 315 -6.48 -14.44 -7.14
CA TYR A 315 -7.30 -14.80 -8.29
C TYR A 315 -6.55 -15.73 -9.26
N LEU A 316 -5.25 -15.48 -9.45
CA LEU A 316 -4.39 -16.28 -10.33
C LEU A 316 -4.28 -17.73 -9.87
N THR A 317 -3.95 -17.97 -8.61
CA THR A 317 -3.82 -19.32 -8.03
C THR A 317 -5.13 -20.08 -8.02
N THR A 318 -6.23 -19.40 -7.65
CA THR A 318 -7.55 -20.03 -7.57
C THR A 318 -8.13 -20.40 -8.94
N VAL A 319 -7.89 -19.58 -9.98
CA VAL A 319 -8.31 -19.87 -11.35
C VAL A 319 -7.46 -20.99 -11.95
N ALA A 320 -6.14 -21.00 -11.73
CA ALA A 320 -5.28 -22.09 -12.22
C ALA A 320 -5.72 -23.44 -11.65
N ARG A 321 -5.96 -23.51 -10.35
CA ARG A 321 -6.45 -24.71 -9.68
C ARG A 321 -7.80 -25.17 -10.23
N ALA A 322 -8.78 -24.27 -10.31
CA ALA A 322 -10.12 -24.63 -10.82
C ALA A 322 -10.08 -25.16 -12.26
N ARG A 323 -9.18 -24.62 -13.10
CA ARG A 323 -9.00 -25.10 -14.48
C ARG A 323 -8.28 -26.43 -14.55
N ALA A 324 -7.25 -26.66 -13.74
CA ALA A 324 -6.56 -27.93 -13.63
C ALA A 324 -7.50 -29.03 -13.12
N GLU A 325 -8.31 -28.76 -12.09
CA GLU A 325 -9.37 -29.67 -11.60
C GLU A 325 -10.38 -30.02 -12.70
N ALA A 326 -10.85 -29.03 -13.45
CA ALA A 326 -11.82 -29.23 -14.54
C ALA A 326 -11.23 -30.05 -15.73
N ALA A 327 -9.92 -29.95 -15.95
CA ALA A 327 -9.20 -30.69 -16.99
C ALA A 327 -8.70 -32.06 -16.54
N GLY A 328 -8.77 -32.40 -15.25
CA GLY A 328 -8.17 -33.62 -14.68
C GLY A 328 -6.65 -33.63 -14.76
N ASP A 329 -6.01 -32.44 -14.68
CA ASP A 329 -4.56 -32.28 -14.75
C ASP A 329 -3.92 -32.46 -13.37
N ASP A 330 -3.73 -33.71 -12.99
CA ASP A 330 -3.11 -34.10 -11.71
C ASP A 330 -1.67 -33.58 -11.60
N GLY A 331 -0.96 -33.41 -12.73
CA GLY A 331 0.38 -32.87 -12.76
C GLY A 331 0.42 -31.40 -12.33
N ALA A 332 -0.45 -30.56 -12.90
CA ALA A 332 -0.60 -29.16 -12.51
C ALA A 332 -1.05 -29.02 -11.04
N LEU A 333 -2.01 -29.85 -10.61
CA LEU A 333 -2.45 -29.86 -9.21
C LEU A 333 -1.33 -30.22 -8.24
N GLY A 334 -0.53 -31.25 -8.57
CA GLY A 334 0.62 -31.66 -7.77
C GLY A 334 1.68 -30.55 -7.62
N VAL A 335 1.95 -29.81 -8.70
CA VAL A 335 2.88 -28.64 -8.64
C VAL A 335 2.32 -27.55 -7.73
N LEU A 336 1.03 -27.21 -7.83
CA LEU A 336 0.40 -26.19 -7.00
C LEU A 336 0.36 -26.60 -5.52
N ASP A 337 0.04 -27.87 -5.23
CA ASP A 337 -0.07 -28.38 -3.86
C ASP A 337 1.31 -28.45 -3.17
N ALA A 338 2.37 -28.74 -3.93
CA ALA A 338 3.74 -28.78 -3.39
C ALA A 338 4.37 -27.38 -3.18
N ALA A 339 3.91 -26.37 -3.92
CA ALA A 339 4.56 -25.05 -3.93
C ALA A 339 3.84 -23.99 -3.06
N LEU A 340 2.52 -24.06 -2.96
CA LEU A 340 1.75 -23.03 -2.25
C LEU A 340 1.94 -23.15 -0.73
N GLY A 341 2.50 -22.10 -0.12
CA GLY A 341 2.74 -22.04 1.31
C GLY A 341 4.10 -22.63 1.75
N ASP A 342 4.98 -22.91 0.81
CA ASP A 342 6.37 -23.31 1.10
C ASP A 342 7.28 -22.06 1.17
N PRO A 343 7.72 -21.65 2.38
CA PRO A 343 8.55 -20.46 2.56
C PRO A 343 9.95 -20.64 1.93
N ASP A 344 10.43 -21.89 1.79
CA ASP A 344 11.75 -22.22 1.27
C ASP A 344 11.73 -22.53 -0.24
N LEU A 345 10.64 -22.17 -0.92
CA LEU A 345 10.42 -22.46 -2.33
C LEU A 345 11.56 -21.92 -3.21
N SER A 346 12.24 -22.81 -3.93
CA SER A 346 13.35 -22.47 -4.82
C SER A 346 12.88 -21.68 -6.05
N ALA A 347 13.77 -20.92 -6.68
CA ALA A 347 13.49 -20.20 -7.93
C ALA A 347 12.96 -21.13 -9.03
N ALA A 348 13.56 -22.31 -9.18
CA ALA A 348 13.11 -23.32 -10.16
C ALA A 348 11.70 -23.85 -9.85
N ALA A 349 11.29 -23.91 -8.58
CA ALA A 349 9.95 -24.29 -8.22
C ALA A 349 8.93 -23.16 -8.50
N VAL A 350 9.31 -21.90 -8.29
CA VAL A 350 8.52 -20.74 -8.72
C VAL A 350 8.30 -20.77 -10.24
N ASP A 351 9.33 -21.08 -11.03
CA ASP A 351 9.19 -21.16 -12.49
C ASP A 351 8.23 -22.28 -12.91
N ARG A 352 8.27 -23.45 -12.25
CA ARG A 352 7.28 -24.51 -12.51
C ARG A 352 5.84 -24.06 -12.23
N VAL A 353 5.61 -23.29 -11.16
CA VAL A 353 4.27 -22.71 -10.87
C VAL A 353 3.88 -21.70 -11.96
N ARG A 354 4.80 -20.88 -12.45
CA ARG A 354 4.56 -19.98 -13.58
C ARG A 354 4.12 -20.73 -14.83
N ASP A 355 4.80 -21.86 -15.14
CA ASP A 355 4.42 -22.72 -16.27
C ASP A 355 3.00 -23.28 -16.11
N VAL A 356 2.60 -23.67 -14.90
CA VAL A 356 1.22 -24.07 -14.60
C VAL A 356 0.23 -22.91 -14.82
N PHE A 357 0.55 -21.68 -14.40
CA PHE A 357 -0.32 -20.53 -14.63
C PHE A 357 -0.47 -20.19 -16.12
N VAL A 358 0.56 -20.44 -16.92
CA VAL A 358 0.52 -20.26 -18.38
C VAL A 358 -0.24 -21.40 -19.04
N SER A 359 0.10 -22.66 -18.76
CA SER A 359 -0.48 -23.84 -19.42
C SER A 359 -1.98 -24.01 -19.14
N THR A 360 -2.42 -23.73 -17.91
CA THR A 360 -3.86 -23.69 -17.55
C THR A 360 -4.60 -22.51 -18.16
N GLY A 361 -3.88 -21.54 -18.74
CA GLY A 361 -4.45 -20.28 -19.24
C GLY A 361 -4.91 -19.32 -18.14
N ALA A 362 -4.55 -19.55 -16.87
CA ALA A 362 -4.94 -18.68 -15.76
C ALA A 362 -4.34 -17.28 -15.90
N ARG A 363 -3.09 -17.18 -16.37
CA ARG A 363 -2.42 -15.92 -16.66
C ARG A 363 -3.20 -15.11 -17.71
N ALA A 364 -3.54 -15.70 -18.85
CA ALA A 364 -4.30 -15.03 -19.91
C ALA A 364 -5.68 -14.56 -19.40
N ALA A 365 -6.38 -15.39 -18.63
CA ALA A 365 -7.68 -15.01 -18.04
C ALA A 365 -7.57 -13.82 -17.06
N LEU A 366 -6.46 -13.72 -16.33
CA LEU A 366 -6.19 -12.58 -15.44
C LEU A 366 -5.89 -11.32 -16.24
N GLU A 367 -5.04 -11.39 -17.27
CA GLU A 367 -4.71 -10.29 -18.17
C GLU A 367 -5.96 -9.75 -18.89
N ASP A 368 -6.80 -10.62 -19.45
CA ASP A 368 -8.08 -10.26 -20.08
C ASP A 368 -9.05 -9.59 -19.09
N LYS A 369 -9.10 -10.08 -17.86
CA LYS A 369 -9.92 -9.50 -16.80
C LYS A 369 -9.46 -8.10 -16.42
N ILE A 370 -8.15 -7.87 -16.31
CA ILE A 370 -7.56 -6.55 -16.03
C ILE A 370 -7.94 -5.56 -17.13
N GLU A 371 -7.75 -5.92 -18.40
CA GLU A 371 -8.09 -5.06 -19.55
C GLU A 371 -9.60 -4.75 -19.60
N THR A 372 -10.45 -5.76 -19.44
CA THR A 372 -11.91 -5.58 -19.37
C THR A 372 -12.32 -4.61 -18.24
N LEU A 373 -11.71 -4.70 -17.07
CA LEU A 373 -12.00 -3.82 -15.95
C LEU A 373 -11.51 -2.39 -16.21
N ALA A 374 -10.34 -2.23 -16.83
CA ALA A 374 -9.80 -0.93 -17.21
C ALA A 374 -10.72 -0.22 -18.22
N ASP A 375 -11.17 -0.91 -19.25
CA ASP A 375 -12.10 -0.36 -20.26
C ASP A 375 -13.45 0.01 -19.64
N ARG A 376 -14.01 -0.86 -18.81
CA ARG A 376 -15.26 -0.57 -18.08
C ARG A 376 -15.12 0.62 -17.14
N SER A 377 -13.96 0.78 -16.50
CA SER A 377 -13.68 1.92 -15.64
C SER A 377 -13.83 3.25 -16.39
N THR A 378 -13.23 3.35 -17.55
CA THR A 378 -13.32 4.57 -18.39
C THR A 378 -14.69 4.74 -19.02
N ALA A 379 -15.36 3.66 -19.42
CA ALA A 379 -16.70 3.69 -20.00
C ALA A 379 -17.74 4.28 -19.03
N TYR A 380 -17.62 4.03 -17.71
CA TYR A 380 -18.53 4.64 -16.71
C TYR A 380 -18.42 6.16 -16.65
N LEU A 381 -17.31 6.75 -17.09
CA LEU A 381 -17.09 8.19 -17.12
C LEU A 381 -17.48 8.85 -18.46
N ALA A 382 -17.75 8.08 -19.51
CA ALA A 382 -18.01 8.60 -20.86
C ALA A 382 -19.23 9.55 -20.93
N GLY A 383 -20.21 9.39 -20.05
CA GLY A 383 -21.42 10.24 -19.95
C GLY A 383 -21.36 11.32 -18.88
N LEU A 384 -20.19 11.52 -18.24
CA LEU A 384 -20.05 12.47 -17.16
C LEU A 384 -19.98 13.90 -17.69
N ARG A 385 -20.90 14.74 -17.24
CA ARG A 385 -20.83 16.19 -17.50
C ARG A 385 -19.92 16.82 -16.44
N THR A 386 -18.81 17.40 -16.87
CA THR A 386 -17.88 18.11 -16.00
C THR A 386 -17.67 19.54 -16.51
N ALA A 387 -17.49 20.45 -15.56
CA ALA A 387 -17.09 21.83 -15.85
C ALA A 387 -15.61 21.91 -16.27
N ASP A 388 -14.81 20.87 -15.96
CA ASP A 388 -13.38 20.80 -16.28
C ASP A 388 -13.06 19.54 -17.13
N PRO A 389 -13.12 19.63 -18.47
CA PRO A 389 -12.76 18.50 -19.34
C PRO A 389 -11.29 18.05 -19.22
N ALA A 390 -10.38 18.94 -18.77
CA ALA A 390 -8.99 18.57 -18.54
C ALA A 390 -8.86 17.64 -17.33
N ALA A 391 -9.55 17.96 -16.23
CA ALA A 391 -9.60 17.09 -15.06
C ALA A 391 -10.14 15.69 -15.41
N LEU A 392 -11.15 15.60 -16.25
CA LEU A 392 -11.70 14.31 -16.70
C LEU A 392 -10.67 13.51 -17.51
N ARG A 393 -9.90 14.18 -18.40
CA ARG A 393 -8.81 13.51 -19.14
C ARG A 393 -7.73 12.99 -18.20
N HIS A 394 -7.33 13.77 -17.21
CA HIS A 394 -6.36 13.34 -16.19
C HIS A 394 -6.87 12.14 -15.38
N LEU A 395 -8.14 12.17 -14.97
CA LEU A 395 -8.75 11.05 -14.26
C LEU A 395 -8.77 9.78 -15.12
N HIS A 396 -9.16 9.88 -16.41
CA HIS A 396 -9.11 8.75 -17.35
C HIS A 396 -7.69 8.17 -17.46
N ALA A 397 -6.69 9.02 -17.68
CA ALA A 397 -5.30 8.58 -17.75
C ALA A 397 -4.83 7.91 -16.46
N LEU A 398 -5.20 8.47 -15.30
CA LEU A 398 -4.84 7.92 -14.00
C LEU A 398 -5.49 6.54 -13.77
N LEU A 399 -6.78 6.37 -14.08
CA LEU A 399 -7.49 5.10 -13.93
C LEU A 399 -6.87 4.00 -14.81
N ARG A 400 -6.58 4.28 -16.08
CA ARG A 400 -5.92 3.32 -16.98
C ARG A 400 -4.51 2.97 -16.54
N ALA A 401 -3.70 3.97 -16.18
CA ALA A 401 -2.33 3.76 -15.69
C ALA A 401 -2.31 2.94 -14.39
N THR A 402 -3.28 3.17 -13.52
CA THR A 402 -3.43 2.43 -12.26
C THR A 402 -3.81 0.97 -12.51
N ALA A 403 -4.69 0.72 -13.47
CA ALA A 403 -5.09 -0.63 -13.85
C ALA A 403 -3.96 -1.44 -14.53
N GLY A 404 -2.79 -0.85 -14.81
CA GLY A 404 -1.72 -1.50 -15.56
C GLY A 404 -2.08 -1.77 -17.03
N ALA A 405 -3.16 -1.16 -17.52
CA ALA A 405 -3.60 -1.31 -18.91
C ALA A 405 -2.60 -0.67 -19.88
N ARG A 406 -2.41 -1.31 -21.03
CA ARG A 406 -1.54 -0.76 -22.09
C ARG A 406 -2.01 0.63 -22.50
N PRO A 407 -1.09 1.56 -22.83
CA PRO A 407 -1.48 2.85 -23.37
C PRO A 407 -2.33 2.64 -24.61
N HIS A 408 -3.61 2.96 -24.54
CA HIS A 408 -4.46 3.02 -25.73
C HIS A 408 -4.23 4.37 -26.38
N ALA A 409 -3.79 4.39 -27.62
CA ALA A 409 -3.73 5.64 -28.37
C ALA A 409 -5.17 6.18 -28.49
N PRO A 410 -5.46 7.40 -28.04
CA PRO A 410 -6.79 7.95 -28.22
C PRO A 410 -7.05 8.08 -29.73
N PRO A 411 -8.25 7.79 -30.21
CA PRO A 411 -8.58 8.06 -31.60
C PRO A 411 -8.43 9.58 -31.84
N GLY A 412 -7.36 10.00 -32.51
CA GLY A 412 -7.15 11.37 -32.98
C GLY A 412 -6.38 12.35 -32.10
N GLY A 413 -5.56 11.90 -31.14
CA GLY A 413 -4.74 12.79 -30.28
C GLY A 413 -3.29 12.37 -30.20
N SER A 414 -2.36 13.32 -30.34
CA SER A 414 -0.93 13.10 -30.09
C SER A 414 -0.65 12.52 -28.72
N PRO A 415 0.36 11.63 -28.57
CA PRO A 415 0.65 10.97 -27.31
C PRO A 415 1.09 11.98 -26.25
N VAL A 416 0.33 12.11 -25.18
CA VAL A 416 0.79 12.80 -23.97
C VAL A 416 1.78 11.85 -23.28
N THR A 417 3.06 12.13 -23.44
CA THR A 417 4.14 11.40 -22.74
C THR A 417 4.05 11.73 -21.26
N VAL A 418 3.54 10.80 -20.47
CA VAL A 418 3.68 10.87 -19.02
C VAL A 418 5.12 10.47 -18.73
N PRO A 419 5.96 11.35 -18.13
CA PRO A 419 7.34 10.98 -17.82
C PRO A 419 7.34 9.86 -16.79
N VAL A 420 7.88 8.71 -17.18
CA VAL A 420 8.31 7.67 -16.25
C VAL A 420 9.54 8.25 -15.55
N VAL A 421 9.35 8.78 -14.36
CA VAL A 421 10.48 9.19 -13.52
C VAL A 421 11.17 7.92 -13.06
N ALA A 422 12.24 7.55 -13.76
CA ALA A 422 13.18 6.56 -13.28
C ALA A 422 13.76 7.06 -11.95
N ALA A 423 13.66 6.24 -10.91
CA ALA A 423 14.32 6.50 -9.65
C ALA A 423 15.82 6.66 -9.92
N ARG A 424 16.34 7.88 -9.74
CA ARG A 424 17.78 8.11 -9.70
C ARG A 424 18.34 7.40 -8.49
N ALA A 425 19.14 6.39 -8.73
CA ALA A 425 20.09 5.89 -7.75
C ALA A 425 21.01 7.07 -7.37
N GLY A 426 20.89 7.54 -6.13
CA GLY A 426 21.76 8.53 -5.58
C GLY A 426 23.13 7.92 -5.31
N GLU A 427 24.11 8.33 -6.08
CA GLU A 427 25.52 8.21 -5.69
C GLU A 427 25.82 9.16 -4.53
N ARG A 428 26.47 8.60 -3.53
CA ARG A 428 27.29 9.00 -2.38
C ARG A 428 26.67 8.77 -1.02
#